data_f2902fccb74a27ace22e3d385fe1f78d
#
_entry.id   f2902fccb74a27ace22e3d385fe1f78d
#
_cell.length_a   1.000
_cell.length_b   1.000
_cell.length_c   1.000
_cell.angle_alpha   90.00
_cell.angle_beta   90.00
_cell.angle_gamma   90.00
#
_symmetry.space_group_name_H-M   'P 1'
#
loop_
_entity.id
_entity.type
_entity.pdbx_description
1 polymer ?
#
loop_
_entity_poly.entity_id
_entity_poly.type
_entity_poly.pdbx_seq_one_letter_code
_entity_poly.pdbx_strand_id
1 'polypeptide(L)'
;MTRQVRIVDLPVGATEDRLVGSLDIEQAIKSGAKSFEPGLIAAAHRGILYIDEVNLLNDHLVDVLLDAAAMGRNYVEREGISVSHAADFILVGTMNPEEGDLRPQLLDRFGLAVEVDGVFSAEERREVVRRRIAYETTPFEFMARWQDSEEKERQRLLRSQRLLSQVTVSNDVLELITDICAAYEVDGL
;
A
#
# COMPACT_ATOMS: atom_id res chain seq x y z
N MET A 1 16.73 -5.97 15.15
CA MET A 1 16.93 -4.62 14.58
C MET A 1 15.57 -4.01 14.31
N THR A 2 15.23 -2.92 14.95
CA THR A 2 14.03 -2.12 14.63
C THR A 2 14.42 -1.08 13.58
N ARG A 3 13.65 -1.01 12.51
CA ARG A 3 13.81 -0.05 11.41
C ARG A 3 12.50 0.72 11.27
N GLN A 4 12.58 1.99 10.93
CA GLN A 4 11.40 2.77 10.56
C GLN A 4 10.80 2.21 9.26
N VAL A 5 9.50 2.00 9.24
CA VAL A 5 8.79 1.56 8.03
C VAL A 5 8.87 2.68 6.99
N ARG A 6 9.28 2.33 5.79
CA ARG A 6 9.35 3.28 4.68
C ARG A 6 8.00 3.36 4.00
N ILE A 7 7.51 4.57 3.79
CA ILE A 7 6.34 4.85 2.95
C ILE A 7 6.88 5.42 1.64
N VAL A 8 6.43 4.86 0.53
CA VAL A 8 6.81 5.25 -0.83
C VAL A 8 5.53 5.67 -1.54
N ASP A 9 5.48 6.92 -1.99
CA ASP A 9 4.34 7.45 -2.73
C ASP A 9 4.50 7.13 -4.22
N LEU A 10 3.43 6.60 -4.83
CA LEU A 10 3.33 6.42 -6.26
C LEU A 10 2.42 7.50 -6.86
N PRO A 11 2.96 8.45 -7.62
CA PRO A 11 2.16 9.45 -8.31
C PRO A 11 1.29 8.83 -9.41
N VAL A 12 0.08 9.32 -9.61
CA VAL A 12 -0.85 8.86 -10.67
C VAL A 12 -0.23 8.94 -12.06
N GLY A 13 0.59 9.95 -12.32
CA GLY A 13 1.32 10.11 -13.59
C GLY A 13 2.65 9.35 -13.68
N ALA A 14 2.92 8.37 -12.79
CA ALA A 14 4.14 7.59 -12.88
C ALA A 14 4.21 6.77 -14.16
N THR A 15 5.40 6.67 -14.72
CA THR A 15 5.68 5.76 -15.84
C THR A 15 6.00 4.36 -15.31
N GLU A 16 5.84 3.35 -16.19
CA GLU A 16 6.21 1.98 -15.85
C GLU A 16 7.68 1.86 -15.44
N ASP A 17 8.59 2.55 -16.14
CA ASP A 17 10.02 2.57 -15.80
C ASP A 17 10.29 3.07 -14.39
N ARG A 18 9.57 4.10 -13.96
CA ARG A 18 9.68 4.62 -12.60
C ARG A 18 9.14 3.63 -11.57
N LEU A 19 8.13 2.86 -11.93
CA LEU A 19 7.50 1.89 -11.06
C LEU A 19 8.36 0.64 -10.88
N VAL A 20 8.68 -0.04 -11.99
CA VAL A 20 9.38 -1.34 -11.96
C VAL A 20 10.90 -1.19 -11.97
N GLY A 21 11.41 -0.08 -12.49
CA GLY A 21 12.82 0.18 -12.72
C GLY A 21 13.18 0.20 -14.20
N SER A 22 14.33 0.74 -14.52
CA SER A 22 14.81 0.91 -15.89
C SER A 22 16.28 0.48 -16.04
N LEU A 23 16.72 0.40 -17.28
CA LEU A 23 18.16 0.25 -17.58
C LEU A 23 18.85 1.60 -17.48
N ASP A 24 19.98 1.64 -16.78
CA ASP A 24 20.87 2.80 -16.76
C ASP A 24 21.60 2.93 -18.11
N ILE A 25 21.00 3.69 -19.02
CA ILE A 25 21.52 3.91 -20.37
C ILE A 25 22.85 4.69 -20.31
N GLU A 26 23.01 5.61 -19.35
CA GLU A 26 24.26 6.37 -19.23
C GLU A 26 25.43 5.47 -18.85
N GLN A 27 25.22 4.56 -17.92
CA GLN A 27 26.23 3.61 -17.49
C GLN A 27 26.53 2.61 -18.60
N ALA A 28 25.51 2.16 -19.34
CA ALA A 28 25.68 1.28 -20.50
C ALA A 28 26.54 1.93 -21.59
N ILE A 29 26.36 3.22 -21.88
CA ILE A 29 27.13 3.97 -22.87
C ILE A 29 28.57 4.20 -22.38
N LYS A 30 28.77 4.54 -21.11
CA LYS A 30 30.10 4.90 -20.55
C LYS A 30 30.99 3.68 -20.31
N SER A 31 30.42 2.57 -19.87
CA SER A 31 31.19 1.39 -19.44
C SER A 31 30.98 0.15 -20.30
N GLY A 32 30.01 0.16 -21.22
CA GLY A 32 29.58 -1.04 -21.96
C GLY A 32 28.86 -2.06 -21.09
N ALA A 33 28.65 -1.77 -19.80
CA ALA A 33 27.99 -2.66 -18.86
C ALA A 33 26.52 -2.22 -18.68
N LYS A 34 25.59 -3.13 -18.95
CA LYS A 34 24.17 -2.88 -18.69
C LYS A 34 23.93 -2.94 -17.17
N SER A 35 23.45 -1.86 -16.59
CA SER A 35 23.07 -1.75 -15.19
C SER A 35 21.57 -1.52 -15.05
N PHE A 36 20.96 -2.14 -14.06
CA PHE A 36 19.53 -1.96 -13.77
C PHE A 36 19.36 -0.98 -12.60
N GLU A 37 18.54 0.04 -12.81
CA GLU A 37 18.14 1.00 -11.77
C GLU A 37 16.78 0.58 -11.19
N PRO A 38 16.73 0.19 -9.90
CA PRO A 38 15.49 -0.26 -9.26
C PRO A 38 14.47 0.87 -9.14
N GLY A 39 13.19 0.54 -9.40
CA GLY A 39 12.07 1.47 -9.31
C GLY A 39 11.43 1.57 -7.91
N LEU A 40 10.23 2.16 -7.87
CA LEU A 40 9.47 2.40 -6.63
C LEU A 40 9.06 1.10 -5.94
N ILE A 41 8.76 0.03 -6.68
CA ILE A 41 8.46 -1.29 -6.12
C ILE A 41 9.62 -1.81 -5.27
N ALA A 42 10.84 -1.70 -5.76
CA ALA A 42 12.03 -2.09 -5.00
C ALA A 42 12.23 -1.20 -3.77
N ALA A 43 11.98 0.09 -3.91
CA ALA A 43 12.09 1.07 -2.83
C ALA A 43 11.08 0.81 -1.71
N ALA A 44 9.89 0.28 -2.03
CA ALA A 44 8.83 -0.05 -1.10
C ALA A 44 9.04 -1.38 -0.36
N HIS A 45 10.03 -2.19 -0.75
CA HIS A 45 10.25 -3.50 -0.14
C HIS A 45 10.34 -3.44 1.39
N ARG A 46 9.54 -4.24 2.08
CA ARG A 46 9.32 -4.24 3.54
C ARG A 46 8.82 -2.91 4.09
N GLY A 47 8.04 -2.20 3.29
CA GLY A 47 7.42 -0.94 3.63
C GLY A 47 5.99 -0.87 3.15
N ILE A 48 5.55 0.34 2.85
CA ILE A 48 4.22 0.64 2.34
C ILE A 48 4.39 1.35 1.00
N LEU A 49 3.68 0.89 -0.02
CA LEU A 49 3.48 1.61 -1.26
C LEU A 49 2.11 2.28 -1.20
N TYR A 50 2.08 3.59 -1.22
CA TYR A 50 0.87 4.40 -1.13
C TYR A 50 0.52 4.99 -2.49
N ILE A 51 -0.73 4.87 -2.87
CA ILE A 51 -1.29 5.40 -4.12
C ILE A 51 -2.49 6.27 -3.76
N ASP A 52 -2.37 7.56 -4.03
CA ASP A 52 -3.52 8.46 -3.95
C ASP A 52 -4.32 8.36 -5.24
N GLU A 53 -5.65 8.20 -5.12
CA GLU A 53 -6.55 8.07 -6.27
C GLU A 53 -6.20 6.88 -7.19
N VAL A 54 -6.14 5.68 -6.62
CA VAL A 54 -5.77 4.45 -7.36
C VAL A 54 -6.68 4.16 -8.56
N ASN A 55 -7.92 4.66 -8.54
CA ASN A 55 -8.88 4.58 -9.65
C ASN A 55 -8.44 5.36 -10.90
N LEU A 56 -7.55 6.34 -10.75
CA LEU A 56 -7.00 7.14 -11.85
C LEU A 56 -5.69 6.57 -12.41
N LEU A 57 -5.12 5.56 -11.76
CA LEU A 57 -3.89 4.96 -12.23
C LEU A 57 -4.14 4.12 -13.50
N ASN A 58 -3.16 4.10 -14.40
CA ASN A 58 -3.24 3.28 -15.61
C ASN A 58 -3.37 1.79 -15.25
N ASP A 59 -4.28 1.10 -15.92
CA ASP A 59 -4.62 -0.30 -15.72
C ASP A 59 -3.42 -1.22 -15.67
N HIS A 60 -2.54 -1.08 -16.65
CA HIS A 60 -1.34 -1.88 -16.77
C HIS A 60 -0.42 -1.71 -15.53
N LEU A 61 -0.29 -0.49 -15.02
CA LEU A 61 0.52 -0.25 -13.82
C LEU A 61 -0.09 -0.89 -12.58
N VAL A 62 -1.41 -0.87 -12.48
CA VAL A 62 -2.11 -1.51 -11.37
C VAL A 62 -1.92 -3.02 -11.42
N ASP A 63 -2.06 -3.64 -12.60
CA ASP A 63 -1.84 -5.09 -12.76
C ASP A 63 -0.40 -5.48 -12.35
N VAL A 64 0.60 -4.73 -12.81
CA VAL A 64 2.01 -4.96 -12.43
C VAL A 64 2.22 -4.84 -10.91
N LEU A 65 1.59 -3.86 -10.29
CA LEU A 65 1.65 -3.66 -8.83
C LEU A 65 1.04 -4.81 -8.05
N LEU A 66 -0.16 -5.22 -8.46
CA LEU A 66 -0.89 -6.29 -7.79
C LEU A 66 -0.18 -7.64 -7.95
N ASP A 67 0.37 -7.91 -9.12
CA ASP A 67 1.17 -9.11 -9.35
C ASP A 67 2.44 -9.11 -8.50
N ALA A 68 3.16 -7.98 -8.44
CA ALA A 68 4.36 -7.85 -7.60
C ALA A 68 4.02 -8.01 -6.11
N ALA A 69 2.90 -7.43 -5.65
CA ALA A 69 2.44 -7.54 -4.25
C ALA A 69 2.04 -8.98 -3.91
N ALA A 70 1.33 -9.67 -4.79
CA ALA A 70 0.89 -11.05 -4.58
C ALA A 70 2.08 -12.03 -4.57
N MET A 71 3.04 -11.85 -5.48
CA MET A 71 4.21 -12.73 -5.60
C MET A 71 5.31 -12.41 -4.59
N GLY A 72 5.30 -11.25 -3.95
CA GLY A 72 6.38 -10.75 -3.09
C GLY A 72 7.70 -10.49 -3.85
N ARG A 73 7.64 -10.49 -5.19
CA ARG A 73 8.77 -10.29 -6.10
C ARG A 73 8.32 -9.55 -7.34
N ASN A 74 9.19 -8.70 -7.86
CA ASN A 74 9.03 -8.08 -9.16
C ASN A 74 10.00 -8.69 -10.17
N TYR A 75 9.51 -8.97 -11.38
CA TYR A 75 10.27 -9.50 -12.51
C TYR A 75 10.25 -8.47 -13.62
N VAL A 76 11.43 -8.10 -14.10
CA VAL A 76 11.58 -7.13 -15.18
C VAL A 76 12.38 -7.76 -16.31
N GLU A 77 11.76 -7.89 -17.47
CA GLU A 77 12.40 -8.36 -18.69
C GLU A 77 12.43 -7.23 -19.71
N ARG A 78 13.60 -6.68 -19.97
CA ARG A 78 13.78 -5.60 -20.96
C ARG A 78 15.09 -5.75 -21.70
N GLU A 79 15.04 -5.57 -23.00
CA GLU A 79 16.22 -5.56 -23.92
C GLU A 79 17.20 -6.72 -23.71
N GLY A 80 16.66 -7.92 -23.42
CA GLY A 80 17.45 -9.13 -23.20
C GLY A 80 18.12 -9.21 -21.82
N ILE A 81 17.70 -8.35 -20.87
CA ILE A 81 18.04 -8.46 -19.45
C ILE A 81 16.82 -8.93 -18.69
N SER A 82 16.99 -9.97 -17.89
CA SER A 82 15.98 -10.43 -16.94
C SER A 82 16.52 -10.19 -15.52
N VAL A 83 15.83 -9.34 -14.76
CA VAL A 83 16.15 -9.02 -13.37
C VAL A 83 14.95 -9.32 -12.48
N SER A 84 15.20 -9.91 -11.32
CA SER A 84 14.16 -10.03 -10.31
C SER A 84 14.66 -9.51 -8.96
N HIS A 85 13.78 -8.84 -8.24
CA HIS A 85 14.07 -8.37 -6.89
C HIS A 85 12.90 -8.62 -5.96
N ALA A 86 13.17 -8.62 -4.66
CA ALA A 86 12.13 -8.75 -3.65
C ALA A 86 11.20 -7.52 -3.65
N ALA A 87 9.89 -7.76 -3.55
CA ALA A 87 8.83 -6.77 -3.62
C ALA A 87 7.72 -7.06 -2.58
N ASP A 88 8.12 -7.45 -1.37
CA ASP A 88 7.21 -7.69 -0.26
C ASP A 88 6.87 -6.35 0.40
N PHE A 89 5.68 -5.81 0.13
CA PHE A 89 5.21 -4.52 0.61
C PHE A 89 3.69 -4.56 0.87
N ILE A 90 3.21 -3.64 1.68
CA ILE A 90 1.78 -3.39 1.87
C ILE A 90 1.36 -2.34 0.86
N LEU A 91 0.36 -2.68 0.05
CA LEU A 91 -0.27 -1.73 -0.88
C LEU A 91 -1.42 -1.02 -0.17
N VAL A 92 -1.40 0.31 -0.20
CA VAL A 92 -2.48 1.15 0.32
C VAL A 92 -2.92 2.08 -0.80
N GLY A 93 -4.16 1.97 -1.22
CA GLY A 93 -4.78 2.86 -2.21
C GLY A 93 -5.91 3.65 -1.60
N THR A 94 -6.01 4.93 -1.94
CA THR A 94 -7.22 5.73 -1.72
C THR A 94 -7.99 5.87 -3.02
N MET A 95 -9.28 6.10 -2.93
CA MET A 95 -10.10 6.47 -4.07
C MET A 95 -11.19 7.46 -3.64
N ASN A 96 -11.63 8.27 -4.58
CA ASN A 96 -12.82 9.09 -4.44
C ASN A 96 -13.90 8.51 -5.38
N PRO A 97 -15.03 8.01 -4.85
CA PRO A 97 -16.10 7.48 -5.68
C PRO A 97 -16.68 8.49 -6.67
N GLU A 98 -16.55 9.80 -6.42
CA GLU A 98 -16.99 10.85 -7.34
C GLU A 98 -16.15 10.92 -8.63
N GLU A 99 -14.92 10.38 -8.60
CA GLU A 99 -13.99 10.39 -9.74
C GLU A 99 -14.01 9.10 -10.55
N GLY A 100 -14.87 8.17 -10.17
CA GLY A 100 -15.06 6.88 -10.84
C GLY A 100 -14.89 5.69 -9.92
N ASP A 101 -15.49 4.58 -10.31
CA ASP A 101 -15.46 3.34 -9.55
C ASP A 101 -14.13 2.60 -9.76
N LEU A 102 -13.73 1.85 -8.73
CA LEU A 102 -12.69 0.85 -8.86
C LEU A 102 -13.22 -0.30 -9.71
N ARG A 103 -12.43 -0.75 -10.65
CA ARG A 103 -12.81 -1.94 -11.43
C ARG A 103 -12.92 -3.15 -10.51
N PRO A 104 -13.92 -4.03 -10.74
CA PRO A 104 -14.13 -5.22 -9.91
C PRO A 104 -12.86 -6.05 -9.74
N GLN A 105 -12.09 -6.24 -10.82
CA GLN A 105 -10.83 -7.03 -10.79
C GLN A 105 -9.75 -6.43 -9.87
N LEU A 106 -9.80 -5.12 -9.62
CA LEU A 106 -8.90 -4.45 -8.69
C LEU A 106 -9.40 -4.60 -7.26
N LEU A 107 -10.71 -4.42 -7.07
CA LEU A 107 -11.34 -4.55 -5.76
C LEU A 107 -11.12 -5.95 -5.18
N ASP A 108 -11.25 -7.00 -5.99
CA ASP A 108 -11.04 -8.40 -5.58
C ASP A 108 -9.62 -8.68 -5.09
N ARG A 109 -8.64 -7.90 -5.54
CA ARG A 109 -7.24 -8.06 -5.12
C ARG A 109 -6.85 -7.27 -3.88
N PHE A 110 -7.70 -6.33 -3.43
CA PHE A 110 -7.54 -5.68 -2.13
C PHE A 110 -8.21 -6.52 -1.06
N GLY A 111 -7.42 -7.10 -0.16
CA GLY A 111 -7.94 -7.92 0.93
C GLY A 111 -8.76 -7.16 1.98
N LEU A 112 -8.71 -5.83 1.98
CA LEU A 112 -9.46 -4.96 2.89
C LEU A 112 -9.89 -3.71 2.15
N ALA A 113 -11.17 -3.34 2.28
CA ALA A 113 -11.72 -2.07 1.85
C ALA A 113 -12.41 -1.38 3.03
N VAL A 114 -12.22 -0.08 3.16
CA VAL A 114 -12.82 0.73 4.23
C VAL A 114 -13.44 1.97 3.62
N GLU A 115 -14.72 2.15 3.84
CA GLU A 115 -15.39 3.42 3.55
C GLU A 115 -15.09 4.43 4.65
N VAL A 116 -14.63 5.60 4.25
CA VAL A 116 -14.35 6.70 5.16
C VAL A 116 -15.39 7.79 4.94
N ASP A 117 -16.39 7.78 5.80
CA ASP A 117 -17.42 8.82 5.78
C ASP A 117 -16.88 10.17 6.25
N GLY A 118 -17.46 11.23 5.72
CA GLY A 118 -17.14 12.58 6.14
C GLY A 118 -17.53 12.83 7.61
N VAL A 119 -16.86 13.78 8.25
CA VAL A 119 -17.18 14.25 9.58
C VAL A 119 -18.52 14.95 9.58
N PHE A 120 -19.52 14.43 10.29
CA PHE A 120 -20.91 14.84 10.21
C PHE A 120 -21.29 15.95 11.19
N SER A 121 -20.76 15.93 12.42
CA SER A 121 -21.11 16.93 13.42
C SER A 121 -20.26 18.21 13.30
N ALA A 122 -20.90 19.35 13.63
CA ALA A 122 -20.19 20.63 13.67
C ALA A 122 -19.09 20.65 14.76
N GLU A 123 -19.22 19.83 15.78
CA GLU A 123 -18.23 19.72 16.86
C GLU A 123 -16.97 18.97 16.39
N GLU A 124 -17.14 17.85 15.73
CA GLU A 124 -16.04 17.09 15.14
C GLU A 124 -15.29 17.90 14.08
N ARG A 125 -16.02 18.61 13.21
CA ARG A 125 -15.40 19.51 12.23
C ARG A 125 -14.55 20.59 12.89
N ARG A 126 -15.05 21.19 13.97
CA ARG A 126 -14.27 22.18 14.75
C ARG A 126 -13.02 21.56 15.34
N GLU A 127 -13.10 20.33 15.83
CA GLU A 127 -11.97 19.64 16.39
C GLU A 127 -10.91 19.31 15.33
N VAL A 128 -11.31 18.87 14.14
CA VAL A 128 -10.39 18.67 12.99
C VAL A 128 -9.63 19.96 12.69
N VAL A 129 -10.35 21.09 12.57
CA VAL A 129 -9.73 22.39 12.29
C VAL A 129 -8.77 22.81 13.41
N ARG A 130 -9.16 22.65 14.69
CA ARG A 130 -8.28 22.96 15.84
C ARG A 130 -6.99 22.13 15.81
N ARG A 131 -7.09 20.83 15.55
CA ARG A 131 -5.91 19.94 15.44
C ARG A 131 -5.02 20.35 14.30
N ARG A 132 -5.59 20.68 13.15
CA ARG A 132 -4.84 21.16 12.00
C ARG A 132 -4.06 22.43 12.30
N ILE A 133 -4.72 23.44 12.89
CA ILE A 133 -4.09 24.69 13.29
C ILE A 133 -2.98 24.44 14.34
N ALA A 134 -3.24 23.61 15.33
CA ALA A 134 -2.23 23.29 16.34
C ALA A 134 -1.01 22.60 15.77
N TYR A 135 -1.20 21.68 14.81
CA TYR A 135 -0.10 21.02 14.13
C TYR A 135 0.71 22.01 13.28
N GLU A 136 0.07 22.90 12.54
CA GLU A 136 0.76 23.90 11.70
C GLU A 136 1.50 24.96 12.51
N THR A 137 0.97 25.31 13.67
CA THR A 137 1.56 26.36 14.53
C THR A 137 2.70 25.83 15.39
N THR A 138 2.52 24.68 16.02
CA THR A 138 3.47 24.08 16.98
C THR A 138 3.60 22.57 16.76
N PRO A 139 4.19 22.11 15.65
CA PRO A 139 4.19 20.69 15.28
C PRO A 139 4.86 19.79 16.33
N PHE A 140 5.94 20.24 16.95
CA PHE A 140 6.65 19.46 17.96
C PHE A 140 5.83 19.28 19.24
N GLU A 141 5.16 20.33 19.72
CA GLU A 141 4.29 20.26 20.89
C GLU A 141 3.05 19.41 20.59
N PHE A 142 2.51 19.53 19.38
CA PHE A 142 1.39 18.71 18.94
C PHE A 142 1.78 17.22 18.95
N MET A 143 2.90 16.85 18.34
CA MET A 143 3.40 15.47 18.33
C MET A 143 3.67 14.94 19.73
N ALA A 144 4.29 15.75 20.62
CA ALA A 144 4.55 15.36 22.00
C ALA A 144 3.25 15.05 22.76
N ARG A 145 2.17 15.79 22.51
CA ARG A 145 0.85 15.54 23.12
C ARG A 145 0.26 14.19 22.76
N TRP A 146 0.53 13.71 21.54
CA TRP A 146 0.00 12.44 21.03
C TRP A 146 0.92 11.25 21.24
N GLN A 147 2.14 11.46 21.72
CA GLN A 147 3.17 10.44 21.84
C GLN A 147 2.71 9.18 22.60
N ASP A 148 1.98 9.34 23.70
CA ASP A 148 1.48 8.21 24.50
C ASP A 148 0.42 7.40 23.74
N SER A 149 -0.41 8.06 22.93
CA SER A 149 -1.43 7.40 22.11
C SER A 149 -0.79 6.64 20.96
N GLU A 150 0.19 7.24 20.28
CA GLU A 150 0.98 6.60 19.24
C GLU A 150 1.73 5.36 19.76
N GLU A 151 2.34 5.46 20.94
CA GLU A 151 3.03 4.33 21.56
C GLU A 151 2.07 3.19 21.91
N LYS A 152 0.86 3.48 22.38
CA LYS A 152 -0.17 2.46 22.65
C LYS A 152 -0.56 1.74 21.37
N GLU A 153 -0.81 2.45 20.26
CA GLU A 153 -1.14 1.83 18.98
C GLU A 153 0.05 1.04 18.43
N ARG A 154 1.25 1.53 18.55
CA ARG A 154 2.47 0.81 18.17
C ARG A 154 2.60 -0.53 18.92
N GLN A 155 2.37 -0.53 20.22
CA GLN A 155 2.40 -1.76 21.04
C GLN A 155 1.28 -2.72 20.66
N ARG A 156 0.09 -2.21 20.34
CA ARG A 156 -1.03 -3.00 19.85
C ARG A 156 -0.68 -3.71 18.54
N LEU A 157 -0.12 -3.00 17.57
CA LEU A 157 0.33 -3.57 16.29
C LEU A 157 1.41 -4.63 16.48
N LEU A 158 2.42 -4.36 17.29
CA LEU A 158 3.49 -5.33 17.59
C LEU A 158 2.95 -6.61 18.26
N ARG A 159 1.99 -6.46 19.16
CA ARG A 159 1.32 -7.61 19.79
C ARG A 159 0.53 -8.40 18.76
N SER A 160 -0.23 -7.73 17.88
CA SER A 160 -1.01 -8.38 16.83
C SER A 160 -0.12 -9.16 15.86
N GLN A 161 0.99 -8.60 15.43
CA GLN A 161 1.97 -9.29 14.59
C GLN A 161 2.52 -10.58 15.23
N ARG A 162 2.79 -10.55 16.55
CA ARG A 162 3.26 -11.74 17.27
C ARG A 162 2.18 -12.82 17.41
N LEU A 163 0.93 -12.41 17.54
CA LEU A 163 -0.19 -13.31 17.68
C LEU A 163 -0.62 -13.93 16.34
N LEU A 164 -0.37 -13.25 15.23
CA LEU A 164 -0.83 -13.67 13.90
C LEU A 164 -0.39 -15.10 13.55
N SER A 165 0.85 -15.48 13.88
CA SER A 165 1.35 -16.84 13.65
C SER A 165 0.72 -17.93 14.55
N GLN A 166 -0.03 -17.52 15.57
CA GLN A 166 -0.71 -18.42 16.52
C GLN A 166 -2.22 -18.50 16.24
N VAL A 167 -2.72 -17.70 15.30
CA VAL A 167 -4.12 -17.73 14.90
C VAL A 167 -4.38 -19.00 14.11
N THR A 168 -5.36 -19.77 14.57
CA THR A 168 -5.86 -20.97 13.87
C THR A 168 -7.32 -20.75 13.49
N VAL A 169 -7.67 -21.19 12.30
CA VAL A 169 -9.06 -21.15 11.81
C VAL A 169 -9.63 -22.55 11.95
N SER A 170 -10.72 -22.71 12.75
CA SER A 170 -11.42 -23.99 12.89
C SER A 170 -12.24 -24.31 11.64
N ASN A 171 -12.58 -25.59 11.44
CA ASN A 171 -13.43 -25.99 10.32
C ASN A 171 -14.80 -25.31 10.35
N ASP A 172 -15.42 -25.16 11.53
CA ASP A 172 -16.71 -24.49 11.68
C ASP A 172 -16.66 -23.03 11.21
N VAL A 173 -15.54 -22.34 11.44
CA VAL A 173 -15.33 -20.96 10.96
C VAL A 173 -15.11 -20.95 9.45
N LEU A 174 -14.40 -21.92 8.89
CA LEU A 174 -14.24 -22.06 7.44
C LEU A 174 -15.59 -22.32 6.76
N GLU A 175 -16.42 -23.24 7.30
CA GLU A 175 -17.76 -23.49 6.79
C GLU A 175 -18.63 -22.22 6.82
N LEU A 176 -18.62 -21.50 7.95
CA LEU A 176 -19.35 -20.24 8.05
C LEU A 176 -18.89 -19.19 7.02
N ILE A 177 -17.59 -19.05 6.79
CA ILE A 177 -17.04 -18.12 5.79
C ILE A 177 -17.53 -18.52 4.40
N THR A 178 -17.41 -19.80 4.03
CA THR A 178 -17.82 -20.29 2.72
C THR A 178 -19.33 -20.15 2.48
N ASP A 179 -20.14 -20.38 3.50
CA ASP A 179 -21.58 -20.19 3.44
C ASP A 179 -21.97 -18.72 3.23
N ILE A 180 -21.29 -17.79 3.93
CA ILE A 180 -21.49 -16.36 3.74
C ILE A 180 -21.08 -15.95 2.32
N CYS A 181 -19.92 -16.37 1.85
CA CYS A 181 -19.45 -16.06 0.48
C CYS A 181 -20.44 -16.57 -0.57
N ALA A 182 -20.93 -17.80 -0.41
CA ALA A 182 -21.92 -18.37 -1.32
C ALA A 182 -23.27 -17.62 -1.27
N ALA A 183 -23.72 -17.20 -0.08
CA ALA A 183 -24.98 -16.48 0.08
C ALA A 183 -24.96 -15.06 -0.53
N TYR A 184 -23.80 -14.44 -0.58
CA TYR A 184 -23.59 -13.10 -1.13
C TYR A 184 -22.97 -13.10 -2.54
N GLU A 185 -22.83 -14.29 -3.16
CA GLU A 185 -22.25 -14.46 -4.50
C GLU A 185 -20.88 -13.74 -4.63
N VAL A 186 -20.05 -13.86 -3.58
CA VAL A 186 -18.71 -13.24 -3.59
C VAL A 186 -17.78 -14.14 -4.39
N ASP A 187 -17.32 -13.62 -5.55
CA ASP A 187 -16.28 -14.25 -6.35
C ASP A 187 -14.90 -13.92 -5.79
N GLY A 188 -13.99 -14.87 -5.81
CA GLY A 188 -12.58 -14.63 -5.48
C GLY A 188 -12.19 -15.11 -4.08
N LEU A 189 -12.12 -16.39 -3.94
CA LEU A 189 -11.34 -17.09 -2.90
C LEU A 189 -9.97 -17.47 -3.43
#